data_b08ec145d7a22a2fe4f77df306d116d3
#
_entry.id   b08ec145d7a22a2fe4f77df306d116d3
#
_cell.length_a   1.000
_cell.length_b   1.000
_cell.length_c   1.000
_cell.angle_alpha   90.00
_cell.angle_beta   90.00
_cell.angle_gamma   90.00
#
_symmetry.space_group_name_H-M   'P 1'
#
loop_
_entity.id
_entity.type
_entity.pdbx_description
1 polymer ?
#
loop_
_entity_poly.entity_id
_entity_poly.type
_entity_poly.pdbx_seq_one_letter_code
_entity_poly.pdbx_strand_id
1 'polypeptide(L)'
;MKLLRFITVCAAVSLVAATAGFAQHVQTDFDHQANFGQYKTYSWQEIKPGDSLWDSRIKNAVNAQLEDKGLAQVADGGDVAIVAIKTSQTMRTLQTFYDGFGGGWRWRGFGGFGESTTTEQDYQEGTLVIDLYDGKTKQLIWRGSTESVLSDKAEKNEKNLDKGVAKMFKNFPPGSGKR
;
A
#
# COMPACT_ATOMS: atom_id res chain seq x y z
N MET A 1 31.98 44.85 -0.48
CA MET A 1 32.23 43.42 -0.64
C MET A 1 31.57 42.55 0.44
N LYS A 2 31.47 42.96 1.71
CA LYS A 2 30.80 42.16 2.77
C LYS A 2 29.27 42.08 2.61
N LEU A 3 28.63 43.18 2.14
CA LEU A 3 27.16 43.20 1.94
C LEU A 3 26.69 42.26 0.83
N LEU A 4 27.48 42.17 -0.26
CA LEU A 4 27.17 41.31 -1.40
C LEU A 4 27.26 39.81 -1.03
N ARG A 5 28.15 39.43 -0.09
CA ARG A 5 28.26 38.06 0.43
C ARG A 5 27.09 37.66 1.33
N PHE A 6 26.53 38.61 2.10
CA PHE A 6 25.34 38.35 2.93
C PHE A 6 24.09 38.10 2.09
N ILE A 7 23.91 38.83 0.99
CA ILE A 7 22.78 38.68 0.09
C ILE A 7 22.82 37.29 -0.61
N THR A 8 24.02 36.85 -1.01
CA THR A 8 24.19 35.54 -1.68
C THR A 8 23.93 34.36 -0.72
N VAL A 9 24.27 34.48 0.56
CA VAL A 9 24.01 33.44 1.55
C VAL A 9 22.52 33.37 1.91
N CYS A 10 21.83 34.50 2.02
CA CYS A 10 20.37 34.50 2.26
C CYS A 10 19.58 33.95 1.07
N ALA A 11 20.00 34.19 -0.17
CA ALA A 11 19.36 33.64 -1.36
C ALA A 11 19.52 32.10 -1.49
N ALA A 12 20.65 31.55 -1.02
CA ALA A 12 20.90 30.10 -1.04
C ALA A 12 20.10 29.34 0.03
N VAL A 13 19.76 29.99 1.15
CA VAL A 13 18.95 29.37 2.22
C VAL A 13 17.46 29.31 1.87
N SER A 14 16.97 30.20 1.01
CA SER A 14 15.56 30.27 0.62
C SER A 14 15.13 29.21 -0.40
N LEU A 15 16.06 28.45 -0.99
CA LEU A 15 15.73 27.43 -2.03
C LEU A 15 15.53 26.00 -1.49
N VAL A 16 15.65 25.81 -0.17
CA VAL A 16 15.43 24.48 0.47
C VAL A 16 14.01 24.32 1.03
N ALA A 17 13.17 25.33 0.93
CA ALA A 17 11.82 25.27 1.44
C ALA A 17 10.83 24.77 0.37
N ALA A 18 10.13 23.71 0.75
CA ALA A 18 8.86 23.24 0.19
C ALA A 18 8.89 22.22 -0.96
N THR A 19 9.34 21.02 -0.65
CA THR A 19 8.59 19.85 -1.08
C THR A 19 7.89 19.27 0.13
N ALA A 20 6.86 19.93 0.62
CA ALA A 20 5.81 19.29 1.39
C ALA A 20 5.04 18.37 0.42
N GLY A 21 5.68 17.30 -0.01
CA GLY A 21 4.98 16.20 -0.66
C GLY A 21 4.06 15.64 0.41
N PHE A 22 2.75 15.60 0.14
CA PHE A 22 1.81 14.85 0.95
C PHE A 22 2.39 13.44 1.12
N ALA A 23 2.81 13.13 2.33
CA ALA A 23 3.45 11.87 2.63
C ALA A 23 2.38 10.78 2.50
N GLN A 24 2.52 9.97 1.45
CA GLN A 24 1.68 8.81 1.27
C GLN A 24 1.84 7.91 2.51
N HIS A 25 0.74 7.67 3.21
CA HIS A 25 0.73 6.82 4.40
C HIS A 25 0.76 5.36 3.95
N VAL A 26 1.76 4.61 4.43
CA VAL A 26 1.90 3.19 4.13
C VAL A 26 2.10 2.43 5.43
N GLN A 27 1.33 1.36 5.60
CA GLN A 27 1.42 0.45 6.74
C GLN A 27 1.58 -0.98 6.23
N THR A 28 2.33 -1.79 6.97
CA THR A 28 2.48 -3.22 6.70
C THR A 28 2.48 -4.00 8.00
N ASP A 29 1.90 -5.20 7.95
CA ASP A 29 1.91 -6.15 9.05
C ASP A 29 1.97 -7.58 8.52
N PHE A 30 2.44 -8.53 9.32
CA PHE A 30 2.62 -9.91 8.88
C PHE A 30 2.56 -10.91 10.04
N ASP A 31 2.25 -12.15 9.70
CA ASP A 31 2.31 -13.26 10.64
C ASP A 31 3.77 -13.62 10.91
N HIS A 32 4.22 -13.42 12.17
CA HIS A 32 5.57 -13.73 12.62
C HIS A 32 5.89 -15.23 12.61
N GLN A 33 4.87 -16.09 12.50
CA GLN A 33 5.05 -17.55 12.42
C GLN A 33 5.13 -18.05 10.98
N ALA A 34 4.79 -17.21 9.99
CA ALA A 34 4.83 -17.57 8.59
C ALA A 34 6.27 -17.71 8.08
N ASN A 35 6.56 -18.81 7.42
CA ASN A 35 7.84 -19.03 6.75
C ASN A 35 7.80 -18.51 5.32
N PHE A 36 8.11 -17.24 5.11
CA PHE A 36 8.07 -16.60 3.80
C PHE A 36 9.04 -17.23 2.77
N GLY A 37 10.10 -17.88 3.21
CA GLY A 37 11.07 -18.52 2.32
C GLY A 37 10.55 -19.71 1.53
N GLN A 38 9.42 -20.32 1.96
CA GLN A 38 8.80 -21.44 1.27
C GLN A 38 7.94 -21.05 0.07
N TYR A 39 7.44 -19.80 0.03
CA TYR A 39 6.56 -19.34 -1.03
C TYR A 39 7.36 -18.99 -2.29
N LYS A 40 6.95 -19.58 -3.42
CA LYS A 40 7.60 -19.40 -4.74
C LYS A 40 6.64 -18.90 -5.79
N THR A 41 5.33 -19.17 -5.61
CA THR A 41 4.30 -18.84 -6.57
C THR A 41 3.18 -18.05 -5.92
N TYR A 42 2.49 -17.24 -6.72
CA TYR A 42 1.29 -16.55 -6.27
C TYR A 42 0.19 -16.58 -7.34
N SER A 43 -1.05 -16.50 -6.89
CA SER A 43 -2.23 -16.35 -7.74
C SER A 43 -3.15 -15.26 -7.23
N TRP A 44 -3.79 -14.54 -8.15
CA TRP A 44 -4.80 -13.56 -7.82
C TRP A 44 -6.13 -14.24 -7.55
N GLN A 45 -6.77 -13.90 -6.42
CA GLN A 45 -8.11 -14.36 -6.09
C GLN A 45 -9.15 -13.30 -6.45
N GLU A 46 -8.96 -12.07 -5.94
CA GLU A 46 -9.98 -11.05 -6.08
C GLU A 46 -9.41 -9.63 -5.96
N ILE A 47 -10.07 -8.68 -6.65
CA ILE A 47 -9.92 -7.23 -6.42
C ILE A 47 -11.30 -6.63 -6.22
N LYS A 48 -11.52 -5.92 -5.12
CA LYS A 48 -12.82 -5.32 -4.76
C LYS A 48 -12.72 -3.82 -4.47
N PRO A 49 -13.74 -3.04 -4.86
CA PRO A 49 -14.71 -3.34 -5.91
C PRO A 49 -14.01 -3.46 -7.27
N GLY A 50 -14.55 -4.32 -8.16
CA GLY A 50 -13.99 -4.52 -9.50
C GLY A 50 -14.09 -3.27 -10.38
N ASP A 51 -13.01 -2.96 -11.06
CA ASP A 51 -12.88 -1.90 -12.05
C ASP A 51 -11.74 -2.27 -13.00
N SER A 52 -12.06 -2.66 -14.21
CA SER A 52 -11.11 -3.30 -15.14
C SER A 52 -9.83 -2.50 -15.37
N LEU A 53 -9.90 -1.17 -15.39
CA LEU A 53 -8.73 -0.31 -15.59
C LEU A 53 -7.84 -0.28 -14.35
N TRP A 54 -8.45 -0.06 -13.18
CA TRP A 54 -7.70 -0.03 -11.92
C TRP A 54 -7.21 -1.40 -11.49
N ASP A 55 -8.00 -2.45 -11.74
CA ASP A 55 -7.59 -3.82 -11.42
C ASP A 55 -6.33 -4.22 -12.18
N SER A 56 -6.25 -3.84 -13.47
CA SER A 56 -5.04 -4.08 -14.28
C SER A 56 -3.84 -3.32 -13.74
N ARG A 57 -4.00 -2.04 -13.37
CA ARG A 57 -2.92 -1.22 -12.80
C ARG A 57 -2.43 -1.77 -11.46
N ILE A 58 -3.36 -2.15 -10.58
CA ILE A 58 -3.04 -2.76 -9.28
C ILE A 58 -2.28 -4.06 -9.48
N LYS A 59 -2.77 -4.95 -10.38
CA LYS A 59 -2.09 -6.20 -10.70
C LYS A 59 -0.68 -5.95 -11.20
N ASN A 60 -0.50 -5.06 -12.16
CA ASN A 60 0.82 -4.75 -12.72
C ASN A 60 1.78 -4.24 -11.65
N ALA A 61 1.35 -3.30 -10.80
CA ALA A 61 2.17 -2.75 -9.75
C ALA A 61 2.60 -3.81 -8.71
N VAL A 62 1.67 -4.66 -8.28
CA VAL A 62 1.94 -5.72 -7.29
C VAL A 62 2.78 -6.84 -7.91
N ASN A 63 2.46 -7.28 -9.13
CA ASN A 63 3.21 -8.31 -9.83
C ASN A 63 4.68 -7.92 -9.97
N ALA A 64 4.96 -6.69 -10.40
CA ALA A 64 6.34 -6.19 -10.51
C ALA A 64 7.11 -6.29 -9.19
N GLN A 65 6.45 -6.02 -8.06
CA GLN A 65 7.10 -6.15 -6.75
C GLN A 65 7.33 -7.60 -6.34
N LEU A 66 6.37 -8.50 -6.58
CA LEU A 66 6.49 -9.91 -6.20
C LEU A 66 7.51 -10.64 -7.08
N GLU A 67 7.54 -10.34 -8.38
CA GLU A 67 8.53 -10.86 -9.31
C GLU A 67 9.95 -10.41 -8.94
N ASP A 68 10.15 -9.14 -8.58
CA ASP A 68 11.42 -8.63 -8.05
C ASP A 68 11.88 -9.37 -6.78
N LYS A 69 10.93 -9.88 -5.99
CA LYS A 69 11.19 -10.70 -4.80
C LYS A 69 11.33 -12.20 -5.10
N GLY A 70 11.25 -12.58 -6.37
CA GLY A 70 11.48 -13.95 -6.82
C GLY A 70 10.25 -14.87 -6.76
N LEU A 71 9.05 -14.32 -6.64
CA LEU A 71 7.81 -15.08 -6.74
C LEU A 71 7.32 -15.08 -8.19
N ALA A 72 6.80 -16.20 -8.67
CA ALA A 72 6.24 -16.34 -10.02
C ALA A 72 4.70 -16.35 -9.98
N GLN A 73 4.08 -15.61 -10.90
CA GLN A 73 2.62 -15.68 -11.04
C GLN A 73 2.19 -17.00 -11.69
N VAL A 74 1.13 -17.60 -11.14
CA VAL A 74 0.41 -18.73 -11.71
C VAL A 74 -1.07 -18.38 -11.86
N ALA A 75 -1.77 -19.09 -12.75
CA ALA A 75 -3.18 -18.80 -13.03
C ALA A 75 -4.07 -19.07 -11.81
N ASP A 76 -3.81 -20.16 -11.09
CA ASP A 76 -4.54 -20.57 -9.88
C ASP A 76 -3.65 -21.47 -9.02
N GLY A 77 -4.03 -21.66 -7.74
CA GLY A 77 -3.35 -22.58 -6.84
C GLY A 77 -1.94 -22.17 -6.44
N GLY A 78 -1.59 -20.88 -6.52
CA GLY A 78 -0.31 -20.39 -6.04
C GLY A 78 -0.08 -20.65 -4.55
N ASP A 79 1.19 -20.73 -4.14
CA ASP A 79 1.56 -20.84 -2.72
C ASP A 79 0.99 -19.67 -1.90
N VAL A 80 0.85 -18.51 -2.55
CA VAL A 80 0.23 -17.30 -2.00
C VAL A 80 -1.00 -16.93 -2.81
N ALA A 81 -2.10 -16.67 -2.13
CA ALA A 81 -3.33 -16.14 -2.71
C ALA A 81 -3.43 -14.64 -2.42
N ILE A 82 -3.66 -13.81 -3.45
CA ILE A 82 -3.68 -12.36 -3.33
C ILE A 82 -5.10 -11.84 -3.41
N VAL A 83 -5.46 -10.98 -2.45
CA VAL A 83 -6.68 -10.18 -2.48
C VAL A 83 -6.31 -8.71 -2.41
N ALA A 84 -6.91 -7.88 -3.25
CA ALA A 84 -6.79 -6.44 -3.17
C ALA A 84 -8.14 -5.79 -2.88
N ILE A 85 -8.13 -4.79 -2.01
CA ILE A 85 -9.30 -4.01 -1.68
C ILE A 85 -8.97 -2.55 -1.90
N LYS A 86 -9.74 -1.89 -2.76
CA LYS A 86 -9.64 -0.45 -3.01
C LYS A 86 -10.89 0.25 -2.54
N THR A 87 -10.74 1.40 -1.93
CA THR A 87 -11.87 2.26 -1.56
C THR A 87 -11.50 3.72 -1.69
N SER A 88 -12.47 4.54 -2.07
CA SER A 88 -12.39 5.99 -2.01
C SER A 88 -13.24 6.57 -0.87
N GLN A 89 -13.67 5.72 0.07
CA GLN A 89 -14.50 6.11 1.20
C GLN A 89 -13.84 5.74 2.51
N THR A 90 -14.23 6.44 3.56
CA THR A 90 -13.75 6.31 4.93
C THR A 90 -13.70 4.87 5.46
N MET A 91 -12.83 4.62 6.43
CA MET A 91 -12.55 3.37 7.15
C MET A 91 -13.75 2.51 7.57
N ARG A 92 -14.95 3.07 7.70
CA ARG A 92 -16.18 2.32 7.95
C ARG A 92 -16.47 1.24 6.92
N THR A 93 -16.13 1.49 5.65
CA THR A 93 -16.40 0.56 4.55
C THR A 93 -15.48 -0.66 4.61
N LEU A 94 -14.22 -0.48 5.06
CA LEU A 94 -13.28 -1.60 5.23
C LEU A 94 -13.73 -2.54 6.36
N GLN A 95 -14.16 -1.98 7.49
CA GLN A 95 -14.66 -2.77 8.62
C GLN A 95 -15.85 -3.66 8.21
N THR A 96 -16.83 -3.09 7.51
CA THR A 96 -18.01 -3.82 7.01
C THR A 96 -17.64 -4.91 6.01
N PHE A 97 -16.60 -4.67 5.19
CA PHE A 97 -16.13 -5.65 4.23
C PHE A 97 -15.52 -6.87 4.93
N TYR A 98 -14.66 -6.66 5.93
CA TYR A 98 -14.03 -7.75 6.68
C TYR A 98 -15.02 -8.51 7.56
N ASP A 99 -16.03 -7.88 8.10
CA ASP A 99 -17.12 -8.52 8.83
C ASP A 99 -17.97 -9.41 7.92
N GLY A 100 -18.11 -9.05 6.64
CA GLY A 100 -18.85 -9.84 5.62
C GLY A 100 -18.08 -11.02 5.03
N PHE A 101 -16.75 -11.05 5.13
CA PHE A 101 -15.88 -12.04 4.45
C PHE A 101 -15.56 -13.29 5.31
N GLY A 102 -16.25 -13.52 6.38
CA GLY A 102 -16.08 -14.70 7.21
C GLY A 102 -15.65 -14.37 8.63
N GLY A 103 -16.65 -14.19 9.46
CA GLY A 103 -16.52 -13.82 10.84
C GLY A 103 -15.45 -14.58 11.59
N GLY A 104 -14.38 -13.93 11.92
CA GLY A 104 -13.35 -14.52 12.77
C GLY A 104 -12.07 -13.73 12.92
N TRP A 105 -11.79 -12.78 12.08
CA TRP A 105 -10.54 -12.01 12.15
C TRP A 105 -10.67 -10.81 13.06
N ARG A 106 -10.47 -11.02 14.35
CA ARG A 106 -10.25 -9.94 15.31
C ARG A 106 -8.84 -9.40 15.09
N TRP A 107 -8.71 -8.52 14.13
CA TRP A 107 -7.50 -7.74 13.93
C TRP A 107 -7.31 -6.77 15.10
N ARG A 108 -6.57 -7.17 16.12
CA ARG A 108 -6.33 -6.40 17.34
C ARG A 108 -5.18 -5.41 17.25
N GLY A 109 -4.62 -5.16 16.09
CA GLY A 109 -3.41 -4.34 15.94
C GLY A 109 -3.54 -3.12 15.02
N PHE A 110 -4.61 -3.01 14.24
CA PHE A 110 -4.78 -1.90 13.29
C PHE A 110 -5.60 -0.73 13.90
N GLY A 111 -5.53 -0.57 15.22
CA GLY A 111 -6.12 0.55 15.93
C GLY A 111 -5.21 1.76 15.88
N GLY A 112 -5.29 2.54 14.81
CA GLY A 112 -4.48 3.74 14.72
C GLY A 112 -4.74 4.58 13.48
N PHE A 113 -5.92 4.51 12.90
CA PHE A 113 -6.36 5.59 12.04
C PHE A 113 -6.88 6.70 12.96
N GLY A 114 -5.99 7.65 13.24
CA GLY A 114 -6.27 8.75 14.14
C GLY A 114 -7.57 9.47 13.78
N GLU A 115 -8.26 9.95 14.81
CA GLU A 115 -9.37 10.87 14.66
C GLU A 115 -8.97 11.99 13.70
N SER A 116 -9.57 11.96 12.50
CA SER A 116 -9.47 13.06 11.56
C SER A 116 -10.33 14.20 12.06
N THR A 117 -9.70 15.21 12.62
CA THR A 117 -10.36 16.48 12.86
C THR A 117 -10.74 17.05 11.51
N THR A 118 -12.03 17.09 11.24
CA THR A 118 -12.64 17.58 10.01
C THR A 118 -12.31 19.04 9.76
N THR A 119 -11.38 19.30 8.86
CA THR A 119 -11.35 20.56 8.13
C THR A 119 -11.96 20.25 6.76
N GLU A 120 -13.12 20.83 6.49
CA GLU A 120 -13.84 20.67 5.23
C GLU A 120 -12.99 21.19 4.05
N GLN A 121 -12.25 20.30 3.45
CA GLN A 121 -11.77 20.43 2.08
C GLN A 121 -12.08 19.10 1.41
N ASP A 122 -12.96 19.13 0.41
CA ASP A 122 -13.39 18.00 -0.41
C ASP A 122 -12.24 17.42 -1.22
N TYR A 123 -11.32 16.71 -0.59
CA TYR A 123 -10.40 15.85 -1.31
C TYR A 123 -10.77 14.38 -1.05
N GLN A 124 -10.88 13.64 -2.14
CA GLN A 124 -11.12 12.22 -2.06
C GLN A 124 -9.81 11.51 -1.70
N GLU A 125 -9.82 10.72 -0.65
CA GLU A 125 -8.74 9.80 -0.35
C GLU A 125 -9.06 8.41 -0.89
N GLY A 126 -8.09 7.82 -1.58
CA GLY A 126 -8.13 6.44 -2.02
C GLY A 126 -7.26 5.58 -1.11
N THR A 127 -7.82 4.50 -0.61
CA THR A 127 -7.09 3.48 0.15
C THR A 127 -6.98 2.21 -0.68
N LEU A 128 -5.79 1.64 -0.73
CA LEU A 128 -5.52 0.31 -1.27
C LEU A 128 -4.98 -0.59 -0.16
N VAL A 129 -5.60 -1.74 0.01
CA VAL A 129 -5.11 -2.81 0.89
C VAL A 129 -4.75 -4.02 0.01
N ILE A 130 -3.58 -4.60 0.24
CA ILE A 130 -3.14 -5.84 -0.38
C ILE A 130 -2.96 -6.88 0.73
N ASP A 131 -3.67 -7.98 0.61
CA ASP A 131 -3.64 -9.11 1.51
C ASP A 131 -3.01 -10.32 0.81
N LEU A 132 -2.04 -10.92 1.46
CA LEU A 132 -1.42 -12.17 1.05
C LEU A 132 -1.84 -13.28 2.03
N TYR A 133 -2.47 -14.31 1.49
CA TYR A 133 -2.89 -15.48 2.24
C TYR A 133 -2.03 -16.68 1.86
N ASP A 134 -1.73 -17.54 2.82
CA ASP A 134 -1.18 -18.86 2.53
C ASP A 134 -2.18 -19.65 1.66
N GLY A 135 -1.74 -20.12 0.51
CA GLY A 135 -2.59 -20.77 -0.49
C GLY A 135 -3.21 -22.08 0.00
N LYS A 136 -2.61 -22.75 1.00
CA LYS A 136 -3.06 -24.02 1.57
C LYS A 136 -3.97 -23.82 2.79
N THR A 137 -3.48 -23.04 3.78
CA THR A 137 -4.19 -22.85 5.07
C THR A 137 -5.25 -21.76 5.00
N LYS A 138 -5.19 -20.90 3.97
CA LYS A 138 -6.05 -19.72 3.81
C LYS A 138 -5.89 -18.70 4.93
N GLN A 139 -4.80 -18.76 5.68
CA GLN A 139 -4.47 -17.79 6.71
C GLN A 139 -3.82 -16.56 6.10
N LEU A 140 -4.15 -15.40 6.62
CA LEU A 140 -3.49 -14.14 6.26
C LEU A 140 -2.06 -14.19 6.78
N ILE A 141 -1.09 -14.03 5.89
CA ILE A 141 0.34 -14.07 6.23
C ILE A 141 0.99 -12.69 6.14
N TRP A 142 0.44 -11.79 5.34
CA TRP A 142 0.95 -10.43 5.21
C TRP A 142 -0.14 -9.49 4.70
N ARG A 143 -0.10 -8.26 5.17
CA ARG A 143 -0.96 -7.16 4.74
C ARG A 143 -0.15 -5.90 4.53
N GLY A 144 -0.42 -5.20 3.44
CA GLY A 144 0.03 -3.84 3.20
C GLY A 144 -1.13 -2.93 2.89
N SER A 145 -1.07 -1.69 3.37
CA SER A 145 -2.03 -0.66 2.99
C SER A 145 -1.34 0.64 2.60
N THR A 146 -1.95 1.37 1.70
CA THR A 146 -1.51 2.72 1.33
C THR A 146 -2.71 3.64 1.15
N GLU A 147 -2.55 4.86 1.62
CA GLU A 147 -3.53 5.94 1.45
C GLU A 147 -2.92 7.02 0.57
N SER A 148 -3.73 7.60 -0.29
CA SER A 148 -3.31 8.65 -1.22
C SER A 148 -4.48 9.59 -1.53
N VAL A 149 -4.20 10.87 -1.56
CA VAL A 149 -5.15 11.85 -2.09
C VAL A 149 -5.31 11.62 -3.59
N LEU A 150 -6.56 11.42 -4.00
CA LEU A 150 -6.90 11.24 -5.40
C LEU A 150 -6.84 12.58 -6.14
N SER A 151 -6.32 12.53 -7.35
CA SER A 151 -6.25 13.66 -8.27
C SER A 151 -7.19 13.46 -9.44
N ASP A 152 -7.66 14.52 -10.04
CA ASP A 152 -8.42 14.47 -11.29
C ASP A 152 -7.59 13.93 -12.48
N LYS A 153 -6.26 13.86 -12.30
CA LYS A 153 -5.34 13.35 -13.33
C LYS A 153 -5.05 11.87 -13.08
N ALA A 154 -5.55 11.01 -13.96
CA ALA A 154 -5.37 9.55 -13.89
C ALA A 154 -3.89 9.15 -13.79
N GLU A 155 -3.01 9.78 -14.56
CA GLU A 155 -1.56 9.52 -14.54
C GLU A 155 -0.91 9.80 -13.17
N LYS A 156 -1.39 10.83 -12.46
CA LYS A 156 -0.89 11.13 -11.12
C LYS A 156 -1.32 10.06 -10.13
N ASN A 157 -2.55 9.58 -10.25
CA ASN A 157 -3.08 8.52 -9.40
C ASN A 157 -2.33 7.20 -9.65
N GLU A 158 -2.01 6.88 -10.90
CA GLU A 158 -1.21 5.71 -11.27
C GLU A 158 0.21 5.78 -10.66
N LYS A 159 0.90 6.91 -10.81
CA LYS A 159 2.21 7.13 -10.17
C LYS A 159 2.16 7.03 -8.64
N ASN A 160 1.06 7.48 -8.03
CA ASN A 160 0.87 7.33 -6.58
C ASN A 160 0.63 5.87 -6.20
N LEU A 161 -0.15 5.12 -6.99
CA LEU A 161 -0.34 3.69 -6.83
C LEU A 161 1.01 2.94 -6.85
N ASP A 162 1.81 3.13 -7.89
CA ASP A 162 3.12 2.48 -8.04
C ASP A 162 4.04 2.78 -6.86
N LYS A 163 4.12 4.04 -6.44
CA LYS A 163 4.91 4.45 -5.28
C LYS A 163 4.41 3.83 -3.98
N GLY A 164 3.10 3.75 -3.81
CA GLY A 164 2.49 3.16 -2.62
C GLY A 164 2.78 1.67 -2.54
N VAL A 165 2.56 0.95 -3.63
CA VAL A 165 2.84 -0.48 -3.72
C VAL A 165 4.34 -0.75 -3.52
N ALA A 166 5.23 -0.01 -4.17
CA ALA A 166 6.66 -0.16 -3.97
C ALA A 166 7.09 0.07 -2.51
N LYS A 167 6.49 1.06 -1.82
CA LYS A 167 6.75 1.28 -0.39
C LYS A 167 6.23 0.15 0.49
N MET A 168 5.03 -0.40 0.21
CA MET A 168 4.47 -1.54 0.93
C MET A 168 5.42 -2.75 0.85
N PHE A 169 5.90 -3.07 -0.34
CA PHE A 169 6.76 -4.23 -0.57
C PHE A 169 8.25 -3.99 -0.29
N LYS A 170 8.65 -2.78 0.13
CA LYS A 170 10.06 -2.45 0.37
C LYS A 170 10.77 -3.44 1.29
N ASN A 171 10.11 -3.87 2.36
CA ASN A 171 10.65 -4.80 3.36
C ASN A 171 10.06 -6.21 3.25
N PHE A 172 9.45 -6.55 2.11
CA PHE A 172 8.94 -7.88 1.82
C PHE A 172 10.03 -8.74 1.13
N PRO A 173 10.17 -10.04 1.42
CA PRO A 173 9.50 -10.73 2.53
C PRO A 173 10.02 -10.29 3.89
N PRO A 174 9.16 -10.29 4.94
CA PRO A 174 9.59 -9.93 6.29
C PRO A 174 10.74 -10.83 6.77
N GLY A 175 11.69 -10.23 7.48
CA GLY A 175 12.88 -10.95 7.98
C GLY A 175 14.02 -11.10 6.97
N SER A 176 13.87 -10.64 5.72
CA SER A 176 14.96 -10.62 4.72
C SER A 176 15.95 -9.46 4.90
N GLY A 177 15.68 -8.53 5.80
CA GLY A 177 16.60 -7.46 6.18
C GLY A 177 17.78 -8.04 6.97
N LYS A 178 18.98 -7.71 6.55
CA LYS A 178 20.29 -8.14 7.04
C LYS A 178 20.29 -8.53 8.53
N ARG A 179 20.65 -9.80 8.78
CA ARG A 179 21.29 -10.18 10.05
C ARG A 179 22.63 -9.49 10.15
#